data_8e584d463eb034932c1d3f097cd1862e
#
_entry.id   8e584d463eb034932c1d3f097cd1862e
#
_cell.length_a   1.000
_cell.length_b   1.000
_cell.length_c   1.000
_cell.angle_alpha   90.00
_cell.angle_beta   90.00
_cell.angle_gamma   90.00
#
_symmetry.space_group_name_H-M   'P 1'
#
loop_
_entity.id
_entity.type
_entity.pdbx_description
1 polymer ?
#
loop_
_entity_poly.entity_id
_entity_poly.type
_entity_poly.pdbx_seq_one_letter_code
_entity_poly.pdbx_strand_id
1 'polypeptide(L)'
;MNESEHYDVVVVGGGSGGIAVAASLLKRERGLRLAIVDPADTHFYQPGWTMVGSGIFDPASTGRPLSSVIPKNAAWIKKAVAGFDPLNNCVELDDGSLVGYDRMVVAPGLKLNWDAVEGLKDTLGMNGVTSNYQYKTA
;
A
#
# COMPACT_ATOMS: atom_id res chain seq x y z
N MET A 1 -25.81 14.74 6.64
CA MET A 1 -25.20 13.41 6.86
C MET A 1 -24.53 13.06 5.53
N ASN A 2 -23.21 13.05 5.45
CA ASN A 2 -22.53 12.57 4.24
C ASN A 2 -22.85 11.07 4.14
N GLU A 3 -23.51 10.65 3.06
CA GLU A 3 -23.64 9.22 2.76
C GLU A 3 -22.23 8.65 2.72
N SER A 4 -21.95 7.68 3.59
CA SER A 4 -20.69 6.96 3.56
C SER A 4 -20.62 6.19 2.25
N GLU A 5 -19.56 6.43 1.49
CA GLU A 5 -19.33 5.69 0.25
C GLU A 5 -19.18 4.21 0.58
N HIS A 6 -19.93 3.33 -0.11
CA HIS A 6 -19.97 1.88 0.20
C HIS A 6 -19.47 1.07 -0.99
N TYR A 7 -18.65 0.06 -0.73
CA TYR A 7 -18.09 -0.85 -1.73
C TYR A 7 -18.35 -2.31 -1.34
N ASP A 8 -18.46 -3.19 -2.34
CA ASP A 8 -18.53 -4.62 -2.08
C ASP A 8 -17.22 -5.12 -1.43
N VAL A 9 -16.09 -4.55 -1.88
CA VAL A 9 -14.78 -4.85 -1.29
C VAL A 9 -13.96 -3.57 -1.12
N VAL A 10 -13.43 -3.38 0.09
CA VAL A 10 -12.39 -2.38 0.39
C VAL A 10 -11.07 -3.09 0.61
N VAL A 11 -10.04 -2.64 -0.12
CA VAL A 11 -8.66 -3.11 0.03
C VAL A 11 -7.85 -2.00 0.70
N VAL A 12 -7.38 -2.24 1.90
CA VAL A 12 -6.49 -1.34 2.64
C VAL A 12 -5.04 -1.64 2.25
N GLY A 13 -4.42 -0.72 1.54
CA GLY A 13 -3.06 -0.81 1.04
C GLY A 13 -2.97 -1.09 -0.46
N GLY A 14 -2.32 -0.19 -1.20
CA GLY A 14 -2.03 -0.25 -2.63
C GLY A 14 -0.64 -0.83 -2.96
N GLY A 15 -0.07 -1.61 -2.03
CA GLY A 15 1.14 -2.38 -2.26
C GLY A 15 0.90 -3.61 -3.14
N SER A 16 1.94 -4.43 -3.34
CA SER A 16 1.88 -5.60 -4.22
C SER A 16 0.76 -6.58 -3.83
N GLY A 17 0.54 -6.80 -2.52
CA GLY A 17 -0.51 -7.69 -2.03
C GLY A 17 -1.91 -7.15 -2.33
N GLY A 18 -2.17 -5.89 -2.00
CA GLY A 18 -3.48 -5.27 -2.23
C GLY A 18 -3.84 -5.19 -3.71
N ILE A 19 -2.91 -4.75 -4.56
CA ILE A 19 -3.12 -4.67 -6.02
C ILE A 19 -3.34 -6.06 -6.62
N ALA A 20 -2.56 -7.08 -6.21
CA ALA A 20 -2.71 -8.44 -6.71
C ALA A 20 -4.10 -9.02 -6.38
N VAL A 21 -4.58 -8.82 -5.15
CA VAL A 21 -5.92 -9.25 -4.73
C VAL A 21 -6.98 -8.50 -5.50
N ALA A 22 -6.89 -7.15 -5.58
CA ALA A 22 -7.86 -6.33 -6.32
C ALA A 22 -7.97 -6.74 -7.79
N ALA A 23 -6.82 -6.91 -8.46
CA ALA A 23 -6.79 -7.35 -9.86
C ALA A 23 -7.40 -8.75 -10.06
N SER A 24 -7.11 -9.68 -9.12
CA SER A 24 -7.63 -11.04 -9.15
C SER A 24 -9.16 -11.06 -8.97
N LEU A 25 -9.69 -10.27 -8.03
CA LEU A 25 -11.13 -10.18 -7.78
C LEU A 25 -11.86 -9.57 -8.96
N LEU A 26 -11.41 -8.44 -9.49
CA LEU A 26 -12.02 -7.75 -10.63
C LEU A 26 -11.97 -8.56 -11.93
N LYS A 27 -10.97 -9.44 -12.09
CA LYS A 27 -10.91 -10.39 -13.22
C LYS A 27 -11.99 -11.46 -13.13
N ARG A 28 -12.35 -11.89 -11.91
CA ARG A 28 -13.32 -12.97 -11.68
C ARG A 28 -14.75 -12.46 -11.60
N GLU A 29 -14.94 -11.25 -11.06
CA GLU A 29 -16.25 -10.62 -10.89
C GLU A 29 -16.23 -9.20 -11.47
N ARG A 30 -16.76 -9.04 -12.68
CA ARG A 30 -16.69 -7.79 -13.46
C ARG A 30 -17.59 -6.67 -12.92
N GLY A 31 -18.62 -7.02 -12.17
CA GLY A 31 -19.57 -6.07 -11.58
C GLY A 31 -19.18 -5.58 -10.19
N LEU A 32 -18.05 -6.05 -9.66
CA LEU A 32 -17.62 -5.77 -8.30
C LEU A 32 -17.27 -4.29 -8.11
N ARG A 33 -17.90 -3.63 -7.15
CA ARG A 33 -17.53 -2.29 -6.70
C ARG A 33 -16.39 -2.43 -5.69
N LEU A 34 -15.17 -2.16 -6.13
CA LEU A 34 -13.97 -2.32 -5.33
C LEU A 34 -13.23 -0.99 -5.18
N ALA A 35 -12.83 -0.66 -3.94
CA ALA A 35 -11.94 0.45 -3.65
C ALA A 35 -10.61 -0.02 -3.08
N ILE A 36 -9.53 0.68 -3.46
CA ILE A 36 -8.21 0.57 -2.83
C ILE A 36 -7.96 1.86 -2.08
N VAL A 37 -7.66 1.76 -0.77
CA VAL A 37 -7.34 2.90 0.08
C VAL A 37 -5.84 2.89 0.32
N ASP A 38 -5.14 3.90 -0.21
CA ASP A 38 -3.69 4.08 -0.03
C ASP A 38 -3.31 5.54 -0.27
N PRO A 39 -2.58 6.21 0.64
CA PRO A 39 -2.19 7.61 0.51
C PRO A 39 -0.98 7.82 -0.41
N ALA A 40 -0.23 6.76 -0.75
CA ALA A 40 1.03 6.87 -1.47
C ALA A 40 0.85 7.31 -2.93
N ASP A 41 1.79 8.09 -3.44
CA ASP A 41 1.87 8.44 -4.87
C ASP A 41 2.62 7.39 -5.70
N THR A 42 3.53 6.67 -5.06
CA THR A 42 4.46 5.75 -5.71
C THR A 42 4.31 4.34 -5.18
N HIS A 43 4.16 3.41 -6.10
CA HIS A 43 4.25 1.98 -5.84
C HIS A 43 5.69 1.54 -6.06
N PHE A 44 6.28 0.87 -5.05
CA PHE A 44 7.61 0.29 -5.15
C PHE A 44 7.55 -1.23 -5.21
N TYR A 45 8.31 -1.80 -6.14
CA TYR A 45 8.55 -3.24 -6.21
C TYR A 45 9.73 -3.60 -5.29
N GLN A 46 9.47 -3.69 -4.01
CA GLN A 46 10.48 -3.94 -2.97
C GLN A 46 11.36 -5.19 -3.23
N PRO A 47 10.86 -6.32 -3.73
CA PRO A 47 11.75 -7.46 -4.04
C PRO A 47 12.85 -7.13 -5.05
N GLY A 48 12.65 -6.13 -5.90
CA GLY A 48 13.66 -5.63 -6.84
C GLY A 48 14.84 -4.93 -6.17
N TRP A 49 14.71 -4.47 -4.92
CA TRP A 49 15.78 -3.74 -4.24
C TRP A 49 16.99 -4.62 -3.91
N THR A 50 16.81 -5.92 -3.72
CA THR A 50 17.94 -6.86 -3.62
C THR A 50 18.76 -6.88 -4.92
N MET A 51 18.09 -6.75 -6.08
CA MET A 51 18.77 -6.69 -7.38
C MET A 51 19.41 -5.32 -7.62
N VAL A 52 18.88 -4.26 -7.02
CA VAL A 52 19.51 -2.93 -6.99
C VAL A 52 20.82 -3.00 -6.22
N GLY A 53 20.80 -3.57 -4.99
CA GLY A 53 21.99 -3.72 -4.16
C GLY A 53 23.09 -4.59 -4.81
N SER A 54 22.72 -5.51 -5.71
CA SER A 54 23.68 -6.32 -6.50
C SER A 54 24.13 -5.64 -7.81
N GLY A 55 23.63 -4.43 -8.12
CA GLY A 55 23.98 -3.70 -9.33
C GLY A 55 23.30 -4.20 -10.62
N ILE A 56 22.28 -5.06 -10.51
CA ILE A 56 21.57 -5.64 -11.67
C ILE A 56 20.42 -4.76 -12.11
N PHE A 57 19.67 -4.16 -11.16
CA PHE A 57 18.56 -3.27 -11.47
C PHE A 57 18.93 -1.81 -11.22
N ASP A 58 18.45 -0.92 -12.10
CA ASP A 58 18.42 0.49 -11.83
C ASP A 58 17.35 0.77 -10.75
N PRO A 59 17.68 1.50 -9.67
CA PRO A 59 16.73 1.89 -8.63
C PRO A 59 15.45 2.49 -9.19
N ALA A 60 15.55 3.39 -10.17
CA ALA A 60 14.40 4.05 -10.79
C ALA A 60 13.41 3.07 -11.44
N SER A 61 13.88 1.90 -11.91
CA SER A 61 13.04 0.88 -12.51
C SER A 61 12.10 0.20 -11.52
N THR A 62 12.37 0.31 -10.21
CA THR A 62 11.59 -0.33 -9.14
C THR A 62 10.43 0.50 -8.63
N GLY A 63 10.34 1.79 -9.02
CA GLY A 63 9.27 2.71 -8.64
C GLY A 63 8.35 3.04 -9.82
N ARG A 64 7.04 3.14 -9.56
CA ARG A 64 6.03 3.55 -10.55
C ARG A 64 4.96 4.41 -9.88
N PRO A 65 4.32 5.35 -10.60
CA PRO A 65 3.13 6.01 -10.08
C PRO A 65 2.09 4.97 -9.66
N LEU A 66 1.56 5.09 -8.44
CA LEU A 66 0.56 4.14 -7.92
C LEU A 66 -0.67 4.10 -8.84
N SER A 67 -1.08 5.25 -9.38
CA SER A 67 -2.17 5.34 -10.36
C SER A 67 -1.99 4.46 -11.60
N SER A 68 -0.75 4.15 -11.98
CA SER A 68 -0.45 3.34 -13.16
C SER A 68 -0.60 1.83 -12.93
N VAL A 69 -0.65 1.39 -11.67
CA VAL A 69 -0.73 -0.03 -11.29
C VAL A 69 -2.06 -0.40 -10.64
N ILE A 70 -2.86 0.58 -10.23
CA ILE A 70 -4.23 0.35 -9.77
C ILE A 70 -5.08 -0.21 -10.92
N PRO A 71 -5.82 -1.32 -10.73
CA PRO A 71 -6.71 -1.86 -11.75
C PRO A 71 -7.74 -0.82 -12.21
N LYS A 72 -7.97 -0.72 -13.52
CA LYS A 72 -8.83 0.32 -14.14
C LYS A 72 -10.25 0.39 -13.57
N ASN A 73 -10.77 -0.73 -13.07
CA ASN A 73 -12.13 -0.82 -12.52
C ASN A 73 -12.16 -0.71 -10.99
N ALA A 74 -11.03 -0.43 -10.34
CA ALA A 74 -10.96 -0.12 -8.93
C ALA A 74 -11.04 1.39 -8.71
N ALA A 75 -11.81 1.81 -7.70
CA ALA A 75 -11.72 3.16 -7.18
C ALA A 75 -10.42 3.29 -6.35
N TRP A 76 -9.71 4.41 -6.52
CA TRP A 76 -8.57 4.71 -5.65
C TRP A 76 -8.93 5.85 -4.72
N ILE A 77 -8.99 5.55 -3.42
CA ILE A 77 -9.17 6.52 -2.35
C ILE A 77 -7.77 6.88 -1.83
N LYS A 78 -7.28 8.04 -2.25
CA LYS A 78 -5.93 8.51 -1.92
C LYS A 78 -5.90 9.14 -0.52
N LYS A 79 -6.15 8.30 0.48
CA LYS A 79 -6.15 8.65 1.91
C LYS A 79 -5.60 7.51 2.73
N ALA A 80 -5.16 7.81 3.96
CA ALA A 80 -4.77 6.78 4.91
C ALA A 80 -5.97 6.29 5.71
N VAL A 81 -5.97 4.99 6.06
CA VAL A 81 -6.90 4.45 7.05
C VAL A 81 -6.39 4.81 8.44
N ALA A 82 -7.21 5.51 9.22
CA ALA A 82 -6.94 5.91 10.59
C ALA A 82 -7.55 4.94 11.62
N GLY A 83 -8.65 4.28 11.26
CA GLY A 83 -9.35 3.37 12.16
C GLY A 83 -10.14 2.29 11.45
N PHE A 84 -10.49 1.26 12.21
CA PHE A 84 -11.31 0.14 11.73
C PHE A 84 -12.52 -0.04 12.65
N ASP A 85 -13.71 -0.10 12.08
CA ASP A 85 -14.95 -0.45 12.79
C ASP A 85 -15.59 -1.71 12.15
N PRO A 86 -15.12 -2.90 12.52
CA PRO A 86 -15.62 -4.13 11.94
C PRO A 86 -17.05 -4.48 12.36
N LEU A 87 -17.58 -3.87 13.43
CA LEU A 87 -18.96 -4.08 13.86
C LEU A 87 -19.96 -3.40 12.93
N ASN A 88 -19.56 -2.26 12.37
CA ASN A 88 -20.36 -1.48 11.43
C ASN A 88 -19.88 -1.65 9.97
N ASN A 89 -18.94 -2.55 9.70
CA ASN A 89 -18.33 -2.79 8.38
C ASN A 89 -17.87 -1.50 7.72
N CYS A 90 -17.09 -0.68 8.43
CA CYS A 90 -16.49 0.52 7.85
C CYS A 90 -15.05 0.75 8.31
N VAL A 91 -14.34 1.55 7.52
CA VAL A 91 -13.03 2.10 7.87
C VAL A 91 -13.13 3.62 7.99
N GLU A 92 -12.44 4.17 8.97
CA GLU A 92 -12.26 5.61 9.14
C GLU A 92 -10.99 6.05 8.41
N LEU A 93 -11.08 7.11 7.63
CA LEU A 93 -9.96 7.72 6.93
C LEU A 93 -9.34 8.85 7.77
N ASP A 94 -8.14 9.28 7.38
CA ASP A 94 -7.37 10.31 8.06
C ASP A 94 -8.02 11.70 8.10
N ASP A 95 -9.03 11.94 7.26
CA ASP A 95 -9.85 13.15 7.28
C ASP A 95 -11.17 12.98 8.07
N GLY A 96 -11.37 11.85 8.75
CA GLY A 96 -12.58 11.53 9.50
C GLY A 96 -13.75 11.02 8.67
N SER A 97 -13.61 10.89 7.35
CA SER A 97 -14.64 10.28 6.50
C SER A 97 -14.69 8.77 6.70
N LEU A 98 -15.88 8.17 6.48
CA LEU A 98 -16.11 6.73 6.61
C LEU A 98 -16.31 6.09 5.25
N VAL A 99 -15.77 4.91 5.06
CA VAL A 99 -15.98 4.07 3.88
C VAL A 99 -16.53 2.72 4.33
N GLY A 100 -17.73 2.40 3.86
CA GLY A 100 -18.41 1.13 4.14
C GLY A 100 -17.96 0.01 3.20
N TYR A 101 -18.09 -1.23 3.66
CA TYR A 101 -17.74 -2.42 2.88
C TYR A 101 -18.60 -3.63 3.25
N ASP A 102 -18.77 -4.55 2.29
CA ASP A 102 -19.28 -5.89 2.59
C ASP A 102 -18.14 -6.83 3.01
N ARG A 103 -16.98 -6.67 2.41
CA ARG A 103 -15.74 -7.40 2.72
C ARG A 103 -14.54 -6.48 2.70
N MET A 104 -13.55 -6.77 3.53
CA MET A 104 -12.33 -6.01 3.62
C MET A 104 -11.10 -6.91 3.46
N VAL A 105 -10.12 -6.41 2.73
CA VAL A 105 -8.76 -6.98 2.64
C VAL A 105 -7.78 -6.00 3.28
N VAL A 106 -7.00 -6.46 4.25
CA VAL A 106 -6.03 -5.63 4.96
C VAL A 106 -4.63 -6.03 4.52
N ALA A 107 -3.99 -5.18 3.73
CA ALA A 107 -2.66 -5.40 3.15
C ALA A 107 -1.77 -4.12 3.22
N PRO A 108 -1.62 -3.49 4.41
CA PRO A 108 -0.97 -2.19 4.55
C PRO A 108 0.56 -2.25 4.42
N GLY A 109 1.15 -3.45 4.34
CA GLY A 109 2.59 -3.65 4.30
C GLY A 109 3.23 -3.59 5.69
N LEU A 110 4.52 -3.20 5.72
CA LEU A 110 5.36 -3.19 6.92
C LEU A 110 5.79 -1.76 7.26
N LYS A 111 5.85 -1.46 8.54
CA LYS A 111 6.58 -0.32 9.07
C LYS A 111 7.87 -0.82 9.72
N LEU A 112 9.01 -0.33 9.24
CA LEU A 112 10.32 -0.73 9.74
C LEU A 112 10.62 -0.01 11.05
N ASN A 113 10.99 -0.77 12.08
CA ASN A 113 11.36 -0.23 13.39
C ASN A 113 12.90 -0.14 13.50
N TRP A 114 13.47 0.92 12.90
CA TRP A 114 14.92 1.15 12.92
C TRP A 114 15.47 1.41 14.33
N ASP A 115 14.62 1.93 15.23
CA ASP A 115 14.99 2.22 16.62
C ASP A 115 15.11 0.95 17.48
N ALA A 116 14.68 -0.23 16.98
CA ALA A 116 14.83 -1.51 17.68
C ALA A 116 16.27 -1.98 17.78
N VAL A 117 17.18 -1.42 16.98
CA VAL A 117 18.61 -1.70 17.02
C VAL A 117 19.34 -0.40 17.30
N GLU A 118 20.08 -0.35 18.42
CA GLU A 118 20.84 0.83 18.85
C GLU A 118 21.80 1.30 17.75
N GLY A 119 21.74 2.60 17.42
CA GLY A 119 22.60 3.24 16.43
C GLY A 119 22.24 2.96 14.96
N LEU A 120 21.31 2.04 14.68
CA LEU A 120 20.95 1.70 13.30
C LEU A 120 20.33 2.87 12.55
N LYS A 121 19.38 3.56 13.16
CA LYS A 121 18.68 4.71 12.55
C LYS A 121 19.64 5.83 12.15
N ASP A 122 20.63 6.09 13.01
CA ASP A 122 21.58 7.19 12.82
C ASP A 122 22.70 6.86 11.82
N THR A 123 22.93 5.57 11.57
CA THR A 123 24.00 5.10 10.68
C THR A 123 23.51 4.56 9.35
N LEU A 124 22.19 4.40 9.18
CA LEU A 124 21.60 3.86 7.95
C LEU A 124 21.93 4.76 6.74
N GLY A 125 22.53 4.16 5.71
CA GLY A 125 23.04 4.86 4.52
C GLY A 125 24.46 5.41 4.67
N MET A 126 25.14 5.16 5.82
CA MET A 126 26.51 5.60 6.08
C MET A 126 27.41 4.42 6.46
N ASN A 127 28.71 4.55 6.22
CA ASN A 127 29.73 3.58 6.65
C ASN A 127 29.48 2.13 6.21
N GLY A 128 28.81 1.94 5.08
CA GLY A 128 28.44 0.60 4.60
C GLY A 128 27.21 -0.02 5.28
N VAL A 129 26.53 0.70 6.18
CA VAL A 129 25.26 0.27 6.77
C VAL A 129 24.14 0.56 5.80
N THR A 130 23.49 -0.47 5.29
CA THR A 130 22.43 -0.35 4.28
C THR A 130 21.26 -1.27 4.57
N SER A 131 20.19 -1.13 3.82
CA SER A 131 19.03 -2.03 3.90
C SER A 131 18.29 -2.10 2.56
N ASN A 132 18.00 -3.33 2.12
CA ASN A 132 17.14 -3.60 0.98
C ASN A 132 15.63 -3.49 1.29
N TYR A 133 15.29 -2.97 2.45
CA TYR A 133 13.91 -2.66 2.85
C TYR A 133 13.58 -1.16 2.77
N GLN A 134 14.51 -0.34 2.33
CA GLN A 134 14.30 1.08 2.13
C GLN A 134 14.89 1.54 0.80
N TYR A 135 14.06 2.14 -0.07
CA TYR A 135 14.45 2.57 -1.42
C TYR A 135 15.71 3.45 -1.47
N LYS A 136 15.87 4.35 -0.50
CA LYS A 136 17.01 5.29 -0.48
C LYS A 136 18.35 4.65 -0.10
N THR A 137 18.32 3.43 0.46
CA THR A 137 19.51 2.75 0.98
C THR A 137 19.74 1.38 0.35
N ALA A 138 18.89 0.99 -0.59
CA ALA A 138 19.01 -0.25 -1.35
C ALA A 138 20.10 -0.18 -2.42
#